data_7c8c3f71b60f905ce4bfd4d355d3d9a5
#
_entry.id   7c8c3f71b60f905ce4bfd4d355d3d9a5
#
_cell.length_a   1.000
_cell.length_b   1.000
_cell.length_c   1.000
_cell.angle_alpha   90.00
_cell.angle_beta   90.00
_cell.angle_gamma   90.00
#
_symmetry.space_group_name_H-M   'P 1'
#
loop_
_entity.id
_entity.type
_entity.pdbx_description
1 polymer ?
#
loop_
_entity_poly.entity_id
_entity_poly.type
_entity_poly.pdbx_seq_one_letter_code
_entity_poly.pdbx_strand_id
1 'polypeptide(L)'
;MIKHIVMWKFKDEAEGQVRDAIMARAKELLFALVGVIPELKMMEIGEDITHSDMSMDLVLITEFETVEDMNTYAVHPEHVKVSKFIRSVIETRRVIDYNME
;
A
#
# COMPACT_ATOMS: atom_id res chain seq x y z
N MET A 1 -2.08 8.11 17.69
CA MET A 1 -1.55 7.45 16.47
C MET A 1 -2.63 7.38 15.40
N ILE A 2 -2.22 7.57 14.18
CA ILE A 2 -3.10 7.44 13.01
C ILE A 2 -2.81 6.10 12.35
N LYS A 3 -3.87 5.35 12.02
CA LYS A 3 -3.74 4.14 11.21
C LYS A 3 -4.30 4.42 9.81
N HIS A 4 -3.50 4.11 8.80
CA HIS A 4 -3.83 4.27 7.39
C HIS A 4 -3.88 2.88 6.78
N ILE A 5 -5.04 2.50 6.27
CA ILE A 5 -5.25 1.17 5.68
C ILE A 5 -5.67 1.34 4.23
N VAL A 6 -4.92 0.71 3.34
CA VAL A 6 -5.20 0.69 1.90
C VAL A 6 -5.35 -0.75 1.46
N MET A 7 -6.35 -1.01 0.64
CA MET A 7 -6.52 -2.33 0.01
C MET A 7 -6.56 -2.14 -1.49
N TRP A 8 -5.98 -3.11 -2.21
CA TRP A 8 -5.95 -3.08 -3.68
C TRP A 8 -6.42 -4.38 -4.28
N LYS A 9 -7.09 -4.25 -5.42
CA LYS A 9 -7.29 -5.35 -6.36
C LYS A 9 -6.40 -5.09 -7.56
N PHE A 10 -5.57 -6.05 -7.91
CA PHE A 10 -4.60 -5.90 -9.00
C PHE A 10 -5.16 -6.42 -10.31
N LYS A 11 -4.66 -5.89 -11.42
CA LYS A 11 -4.96 -6.41 -12.75
C LYS A 11 -4.40 -7.82 -12.89
N ASP A 12 -5.04 -8.66 -13.71
CA ASP A 12 -4.54 -10.00 -13.99
C ASP A 12 -3.18 -9.96 -14.67
N GLU A 13 -2.98 -8.95 -15.50
CA GLU A 13 -1.75 -8.76 -16.28
C GLU A 13 -1.55 -7.27 -16.52
N ALA A 14 -0.34 -6.79 -16.31
CA ALA A 14 0.04 -5.41 -16.57
C ALA A 14 1.55 -5.32 -16.67
N GLU A 15 2.05 -4.34 -17.43
CA GLU A 15 3.49 -4.10 -17.61
C GLU A 15 4.24 -5.35 -18.07
N GLY A 16 3.56 -6.22 -18.84
CA GLY A 16 4.15 -7.47 -19.33
C GLY A 16 4.28 -8.57 -18.28
N GLN A 17 3.66 -8.41 -17.10
CA GLN A 17 3.76 -9.36 -16.00
C GLN A 17 2.39 -9.81 -15.52
N VAL A 18 2.32 -11.02 -14.97
CA VAL A 18 1.10 -11.57 -14.36
C VAL A 18 0.93 -11.05 -12.93
N ARG A 19 -0.30 -11.18 -12.41
CA ARG A 19 -0.68 -10.64 -11.10
C ARG A 19 0.30 -10.98 -9.98
N ASP A 20 0.69 -12.25 -9.85
CA ASP A 20 1.55 -12.68 -8.75
C ASP A 20 2.91 -11.97 -8.79
N ALA A 21 3.47 -11.78 -9.97
CA ALA A 21 4.73 -11.06 -10.15
C ALA A 21 4.55 -9.57 -9.82
N ILE A 22 3.44 -8.97 -10.24
CA ILE A 22 3.11 -7.57 -9.94
C ILE A 22 2.97 -7.36 -8.44
N MET A 23 2.26 -8.26 -7.76
CA MET A 23 2.06 -8.17 -6.30
C MET A 23 3.38 -8.34 -5.54
N ALA A 24 4.23 -9.25 -5.98
CA ALA A 24 5.55 -9.43 -5.38
C ALA A 24 6.40 -8.16 -5.51
N ARG A 25 6.35 -7.52 -6.67
CA ARG A 25 7.05 -6.25 -6.91
C ARG A 25 6.49 -5.13 -6.04
N ALA A 26 5.16 -5.05 -5.93
CA ALA A 26 4.51 -4.04 -5.09
C ALA A 26 4.94 -4.17 -3.63
N LYS A 27 4.95 -5.41 -3.08
CA LYS A 27 5.39 -5.66 -1.71
C LYS A 27 6.85 -5.24 -1.50
N GLU A 28 7.73 -5.59 -2.43
CA GLU A 28 9.14 -5.22 -2.36
C GLU A 28 9.33 -3.71 -2.31
N LEU A 29 8.65 -2.98 -3.21
CA LEU A 29 8.75 -1.52 -3.26
C LEU A 29 8.20 -0.86 -2.00
N LEU A 30 7.10 -1.37 -1.45
CA LEU A 30 6.51 -0.83 -0.23
C LEU A 30 7.42 -1.06 0.98
N PHE A 31 7.93 -2.29 1.16
CA PHE A 31 8.83 -2.58 2.28
C PHE A 31 10.12 -1.76 2.22
N ALA A 32 10.57 -1.38 1.03
CA ALA A 32 11.75 -0.54 0.89
C ALA A 32 11.57 0.87 1.45
N LEU A 33 10.33 1.30 1.71
CA LEU A 33 10.05 2.62 2.32
C LEU A 33 10.34 2.65 3.82
N VAL A 34 10.33 1.48 4.46
CA VAL A 34 10.59 1.38 5.91
C VAL A 34 12.04 1.78 6.17
N GLY A 35 12.23 2.75 7.10
CA GLY A 35 13.55 3.27 7.42
C GLY A 35 14.01 4.39 6.49
N VAL A 36 13.34 4.60 5.35
CA VAL A 36 13.64 5.69 4.42
C VAL A 36 12.81 6.92 4.76
N ILE A 37 11.54 6.72 5.15
CA ILE A 37 10.62 7.80 5.51
C ILE A 37 10.45 7.79 7.03
N PRO A 38 11.07 8.74 7.75
CA PRO A 38 11.04 8.71 9.23
C PRO A 38 9.66 8.75 9.86
N GLU A 39 8.71 9.40 9.20
CA GLU A 39 7.32 9.54 9.69
C GLU A 39 6.57 8.22 9.68
N LEU A 40 7.00 7.25 8.88
CA LEU A 40 6.38 5.91 8.81
C LEU A 40 6.84 5.08 10.00
N LYS A 41 5.93 4.83 10.94
CA LYS A 41 6.23 4.15 12.21
C LYS A 41 6.04 2.64 12.17
N MET A 42 5.12 2.18 11.33
CA MET A 42 4.82 0.75 11.22
C MET A 42 4.29 0.46 9.82
N MET A 43 4.66 -0.69 9.28
CA MET A 43 4.09 -1.20 8.04
C MET A 43 3.82 -2.69 8.18
N GLU A 44 2.62 -3.06 7.78
CA GLU A 44 2.22 -4.46 7.66
C GLU A 44 1.56 -4.65 6.29
N ILE A 45 1.89 -5.74 5.61
CA ILE A 45 1.26 -6.10 4.33
C ILE A 45 0.66 -7.48 4.49
N GLY A 46 -0.64 -7.59 4.15
CA GLY A 46 -1.35 -8.86 4.16
C GLY A 46 -1.85 -9.22 2.77
N GLU A 47 -1.84 -10.51 2.47
CA GLU A 47 -2.32 -11.04 1.20
C GLU A 47 -3.62 -11.80 1.43
N ASP A 48 -4.62 -11.59 0.55
CA ASP A 48 -5.90 -12.28 0.67
C ASP A 48 -5.74 -13.78 0.54
N ILE A 49 -6.51 -14.54 1.31
CA ILE A 49 -6.48 -16.00 1.30
C ILE A 49 -7.80 -16.63 0.88
N THR A 50 -8.90 -15.86 0.82
CA THR A 50 -10.22 -16.42 0.52
C THR A 50 -10.60 -16.32 -0.95
N HIS A 51 -10.09 -15.34 -1.67
CA HIS A 51 -10.32 -15.14 -3.11
C HIS A 51 -11.81 -15.11 -3.48
N SER A 52 -12.64 -14.46 -2.63
CA SER A 52 -14.07 -14.32 -2.90
C SER A 52 -14.29 -13.16 -3.89
N ASP A 53 -15.52 -13.07 -4.40
CA ASP A 53 -15.91 -11.96 -5.29
C ASP A 53 -15.78 -10.60 -4.62
N MET A 54 -15.84 -10.56 -3.29
CA MET A 54 -15.73 -9.32 -2.50
C MET A 54 -14.32 -9.02 -2.04
N SER A 55 -13.38 -9.95 -2.21
CA SER A 55 -12.02 -9.80 -1.68
C SER A 55 -11.16 -8.87 -2.53
N MET A 56 -10.36 -8.03 -1.85
CA MET A 56 -9.22 -7.38 -2.47
C MET A 56 -8.04 -8.37 -2.46
N ASP A 57 -6.93 -8.00 -3.07
CA ASP A 57 -5.76 -8.89 -3.16
C ASP A 57 -4.73 -8.64 -2.08
N LEU A 58 -4.46 -7.36 -1.77
CA LEU A 58 -3.51 -6.97 -0.74
C LEU A 58 -4.09 -5.91 0.18
N VAL A 59 -3.67 -5.95 1.45
CA VAL A 59 -3.88 -4.86 2.39
C VAL A 59 -2.53 -4.30 2.82
N LEU A 60 -2.44 -2.98 2.89
CA LEU A 60 -1.30 -2.26 3.45
C LEU A 60 -1.79 -1.54 4.70
N ILE A 61 -1.15 -1.78 5.84
CA ILE A 61 -1.44 -1.09 7.08
C ILE A 61 -0.21 -0.30 7.47
N THR A 62 -0.36 1.00 7.68
CA THR A 62 0.71 1.88 8.11
C THR A 62 0.24 2.72 9.29
N GLU A 63 1.19 3.15 10.13
CA GLU A 63 0.90 3.98 11.30
C GLU A 63 1.80 5.21 11.34
N PHE A 64 1.21 6.32 11.76
CA PHE A 64 1.86 7.63 11.87
C PHE A 64 1.47 8.26 13.21
N GLU A 65 2.30 9.12 13.74
CA GLU A 65 1.97 9.81 15.00
C GLU A 65 0.84 10.82 14.80
N THR A 66 0.84 11.52 13.67
CA THR A 66 -0.13 12.59 13.38
C THR A 66 -0.60 12.51 11.93
N VAL A 67 -1.71 13.22 11.64
CA VAL A 67 -2.18 13.39 10.26
C VAL A 67 -1.13 14.13 9.42
N GLU A 68 -0.42 15.08 10.02
CA GLU A 68 0.63 15.81 9.32
C GLU A 68 1.74 14.87 8.86
N ASP A 69 2.15 13.93 9.72
CA ASP A 69 3.16 12.92 9.38
C ASP A 69 2.68 12.00 8.27
N MET A 70 1.40 11.61 8.30
CA MET A 70 0.81 10.82 7.24
C MET A 70 0.86 11.57 5.90
N ASN A 71 0.56 12.87 5.92
CA ASN A 71 0.62 13.71 4.73
C ASN A 71 2.06 13.88 4.22
N THR A 72 3.02 14.00 5.12
CA THR A 72 4.45 14.05 4.77
C THR A 72 4.88 12.77 4.04
N TYR A 73 4.43 11.61 4.55
CA TYR A 73 4.65 10.33 3.90
C TYR A 73 4.02 10.30 2.49
N ALA A 74 2.77 10.75 2.39
CA ALA A 74 2.03 10.70 1.12
C ALA A 74 2.73 11.46 -0.01
N VAL A 75 3.38 12.59 0.30
CA VAL A 75 4.04 13.43 -0.70
C VAL A 75 5.55 13.19 -0.80
N HIS A 76 6.09 12.29 0.02
CA HIS A 76 7.51 11.98 -0.01
C HIS A 76 7.88 11.41 -1.40
N PRO A 77 8.98 11.88 -2.01
CA PRO A 77 9.34 11.45 -3.37
C PRO A 77 9.45 9.93 -3.54
N GLU A 78 9.96 9.24 -2.54
CA GLU A 78 10.07 7.78 -2.62
C GLU A 78 8.71 7.09 -2.58
N HIS A 79 7.76 7.60 -1.77
CA HIS A 79 6.38 7.10 -1.76
C HIS A 79 5.67 7.40 -3.07
N VAL A 80 5.88 8.60 -3.64
CA VAL A 80 5.25 8.99 -4.90
C VAL A 80 5.65 8.03 -6.03
N LYS A 81 6.91 7.61 -6.08
CA LYS A 81 7.39 6.64 -7.08
C LYS A 81 6.65 5.30 -6.95
N VAL A 82 6.53 4.79 -5.73
CA VAL A 82 5.82 3.52 -5.47
C VAL A 82 4.35 3.65 -5.80
N SER A 83 3.73 4.76 -5.41
CA SER A 83 2.32 5.04 -5.67
C SER A 83 2.01 5.08 -7.17
N LYS A 84 2.89 5.66 -7.97
CA LYS A 84 2.73 5.70 -9.43
C LYS A 84 2.75 4.29 -10.03
N PHE A 85 3.68 3.46 -9.58
CA PHE A 85 3.75 2.07 -10.04
C PHE A 85 2.46 1.32 -9.70
N ILE A 86 2.05 1.38 -8.42
CA ILE A 86 0.86 0.65 -7.96
C ILE A 86 -0.39 1.11 -8.71
N ARG A 87 -0.56 2.41 -8.91
CA ARG A 87 -1.70 2.94 -9.65
C ARG A 87 -1.79 2.40 -11.07
N SER A 88 -0.65 2.14 -11.71
CA SER A 88 -0.63 1.63 -13.08
C SER A 88 -1.03 0.15 -13.20
N VAL A 89 -1.03 -0.59 -12.10
CA VAL A 89 -1.23 -2.05 -12.12
C VAL A 89 -2.45 -2.53 -11.33
N ILE A 90 -3.27 -1.61 -10.81
CA ILE A 90 -4.46 -1.97 -10.02
C ILE A 90 -5.76 -1.69 -10.76
N GLU A 91 -6.80 -2.44 -10.38
CA GLU A 91 -8.19 -2.19 -10.81
C GLU A 91 -8.94 -1.34 -9.79
N THR A 92 -8.70 -1.59 -8.50
CA THR A 92 -9.48 -1.00 -7.42
C THR A 92 -8.57 -0.63 -6.25
N ARG A 93 -8.89 0.51 -5.62
CA ARG A 93 -8.23 0.97 -4.40
C ARG A 93 -9.31 1.35 -3.40
N ARG A 94 -9.15 0.90 -2.15
CA ARG A 94 -10.02 1.27 -1.03
C ARG A 94 -9.16 1.75 0.13
N VAL A 95 -9.59 2.78 0.83
CA VAL A 95 -8.80 3.39 1.89
C VAL A 95 -9.67 3.79 3.07
N ILE A 96 -9.11 3.66 4.26
CA ILE A 96 -9.67 4.23 5.49
C ILE A 96 -8.53 4.72 6.37
N ASP A 97 -8.72 5.89 6.96
CA ASP A 97 -7.78 6.50 7.89
C ASP A 97 -8.51 6.80 9.19
N TYR A 98 -7.92 6.43 10.32
CA TYR A 98 -8.59 6.69 11.60
C TYR A 98 -7.60 6.85 12.74
N ASN A 99 -8.09 7.50 13.82
CA ASN A 99 -7.33 7.61 15.07
C ASN A 99 -7.41 6.30 15.85
N MET A 100 -6.25 5.80 16.25
CA MET A 100 -6.18 4.65 17.15
C MET A 100 -6.46 5.13 18.57
N GLU A 101 -7.25 4.38 19.28
CA GLU A 101 -7.56 4.69 20.68
C GLU A 101 -6.64 3.97 21.65
#